data_2f8f00608e97eaa34b57149ce8e02552
#
_entry.id   2f8f00608e97eaa34b57149ce8e02552
#
_cell.length_a   1.000
_cell.length_b   1.000
_cell.length_c   1.000
_cell.angle_alpha   90.00
_cell.angle_beta   90.00
_cell.angle_gamma   90.00
#
_symmetry.space_group_name_H-M   'P 1'
#
loop_
_entity.id
_entity.type
_entity.pdbx_description
1 polymer ?
#
loop_
_entity_poly.entity_id
_entity_poly.type
_entity_poly.pdbx_seq_one_letter_code
_entity_poly.pdbx_strand_id
1 'polypeptide(L)'
;MILFKKKTAPALSEALADRMLENIFDACQAEPNTIPLKTLISYTRYRRERFSFQKILLVVILLLFCLLPLLFLYPGVSLQLQPTDTPWLPTYRIDVDTLLPVSSVYAEVDGARLLVAAAGENTYIVEPRANGTLSVTVTLINNQYQTVTVPVSGVDTEAPACSSHSQKDGKVWLTLEDSGSGVEYSSITALDQDGRQAAPLQVDEAGQTAVFSCPEHFLDVCVPDRAGNTLHLRITMK
;
A
#
# COMPACT_ATOMS: atom_id res chain seq x y z
N MET A 1 -16.17 -43.93 0.91
CA MET A 1 -16.60 -43.97 2.32
C MET A 1 -16.07 -45.26 2.94
N ILE A 2 -14.87 -45.21 3.52
CA ILE A 2 -14.21 -46.37 4.13
C ILE A 2 -14.63 -46.39 5.60
N LEU A 3 -15.59 -47.27 5.90
CA LEU A 3 -16.05 -47.56 7.26
C LEU A 3 -14.97 -48.38 7.97
N PHE A 4 -14.20 -47.74 8.85
CA PHE A 4 -13.30 -48.46 9.77
C PHE A 4 -14.15 -49.25 10.80
N LYS A 5 -14.27 -50.52 10.59
CA LYS A 5 -14.89 -51.47 11.52
C LYS A 5 -14.02 -51.53 12.79
N LYS A 6 -14.52 -50.96 13.90
CA LYS A 6 -13.89 -50.99 15.22
C LYS A 6 -13.78 -52.48 15.64
N LYS A 7 -12.59 -53.08 15.60
CA LYS A 7 -12.33 -54.36 16.22
C LYS A 7 -12.44 -54.18 17.74
N THR A 8 -13.61 -54.48 18.27
CA THR A 8 -13.75 -54.66 19.71
C THR A 8 -13.01 -55.96 20.07
N ALA A 9 -12.00 -55.85 20.92
CA ALA A 9 -11.40 -57.02 21.53
C ALA A 9 -12.51 -57.82 22.23
N PRO A 10 -12.53 -59.14 22.10
CA PRO A 10 -13.53 -59.95 22.78
C PRO A 10 -13.43 -59.63 24.28
N ALA A 11 -14.55 -59.19 24.85
CA ALA A 11 -14.64 -58.99 26.28
C ALA A 11 -14.48 -60.38 26.94
N LEU A 12 -13.48 -60.50 27.82
CA LEU A 12 -13.37 -61.67 28.66
C LEU A 12 -14.68 -61.82 29.44
N SER A 13 -15.30 -62.99 29.42
CA SER A 13 -16.49 -63.22 30.25
C SER A 13 -16.06 -63.09 31.72
N GLU A 14 -16.89 -62.45 32.56
CA GLU A 14 -16.60 -62.27 33.99
C GLU A 14 -16.16 -63.58 34.67
N ALA A 15 -16.82 -64.71 34.34
CA ALA A 15 -16.49 -66.03 34.85
C ALA A 15 -15.09 -66.55 34.42
N LEU A 16 -14.57 -66.11 33.26
CA LEU A 16 -13.22 -66.47 32.80
C LEU A 16 -12.17 -65.54 33.46
N ALA A 17 -12.51 -64.31 33.69
CA ALA A 17 -11.64 -63.36 34.38
C ALA A 17 -11.45 -63.72 35.87
N ASP A 18 -12.53 -64.19 36.52
CA ASP A 18 -12.51 -64.65 37.89
C ASP A 18 -11.65 -65.92 38.07
N ARG A 19 -11.80 -66.89 37.15
CA ARG A 19 -10.98 -68.11 37.14
C ARG A 19 -9.49 -67.83 36.89
N MET A 20 -9.21 -66.88 35.99
CA MET A 20 -7.81 -66.48 35.75
C MET A 20 -7.19 -65.76 36.97
N LEU A 21 -7.98 -64.94 37.65
CA LEU A 21 -7.58 -64.26 38.88
C LEU A 21 -7.37 -65.28 40.00
N GLU A 22 -8.27 -66.22 40.19
CA GLU A 22 -8.15 -67.29 41.21
C GLU A 22 -6.89 -68.14 40.98
N ASN A 23 -6.61 -68.55 39.74
CA ASN A 23 -5.41 -69.28 39.35
C ASN A 23 -4.12 -68.47 39.60
N ILE A 24 -4.15 -67.13 39.38
CA ILE A 24 -2.99 -66.26 39.65
C ILE A 24 -2.79 -66.10 41.13
N PHE A 25 -3.84 -65.95 41.94
CA PHE A 25 -3.73 -65.85 43.39
C PHE A 25 -3.21 -67.14 44.03
N ASP A 26 -3.69 -68.30 43.54
CA ASP A 26 -3.21 -69.60 43.96
C ASP A 26 -1.73 -69.82 43.58
N ALA A 27 -1.34 -69.47 42.37
CA ALA A 27 0.04 -69.59 41.90
C ALA A 27 1.02 -68.64 42.63
N CYS A 28 0.55 -67.49 43.04
CA CYS A 28 1.35 -66.51 43.77
C CYS A 28 1.29 -66.64 45.27
N GLN A 29 0.50 -67.61 45.83
CA GLN A 29 0.20 -67.76 47.27
C GLN A 29 -0.23 -66.40 47.91
N ALA A 30 -0.92 -65.60 47.16
CA ALA A 30 -1.38 -64.26 47.60
C ALA A 30 -2.85 -64.35 48.04
N GLU A 31 -3.17 -63.75 49.18
CA GLU A 31 -4.56 -63.67 49.62
C GLU A 31 -5.41 -62.85 48.68
N PRO A 32 -6.62 -63.32 48.28
CA PRO A 32 -7.45 -62.71 47.25
C PRO A 32 -7.99 -61.30 47.62
N ASN A 33 -7.73 -60.81 48.84
CA ASN A 33 -8.21 -59.51 49.32
C ASN A 33 -7.18 -58.38 49.28
N THR A 34 -5.97 -58.61 48.71
CA THR A 34 -4.88 -57.61 48.74
C THR A 34 -5.05 -56.47 47.71
N ILE A 35 -5.84 -56.69 46.64
CA ILE A 35 -6.09 -55.60 45.66
C ILE A 35 -7.60 -55.57 45.31
N PRO A 36 -8.30 -54.48 45.63
CA PRO A 36 -9.71 -54.40 45.27
C PRO A 36 -9.89 -54.50 43.73
N LEU A 37 -10.79 -55.41 43.30
CA LEU A 37 -11.09 -55.63 41.88
C LEU A 37 -11.42 -54.35 41.16
N LYS A 38 -12.02 -53.37 41.82
CA LYS A 38 -12.30 -52.04 41.29
C LYS A 38 -11.03 -51.30 40.86
N THR A 39 -9.90 -51.51 41.52
CA THR A 39 -8.63 -50.89 41.21
C THR A 39 -8.01 -51.49 39.94
N LEU A 40 -8.14 -52.81 39.79
CA LEU A 40 -7.70 -53.50 38.56
C LEU A 40 -8.58 -53.13 37.33
N ILE A 41 -9.89 -52.97 37.48
CA ILE A 41 -10.80 -52.60 36.44
C ILE A 41 -10.58 -51.10 36.05
N SER A 42 -10.19 -50.27 37.01
CA SER A 42 -9.83 -48.86 36.71
C SER A 42 -8.52 -48.76 35.93
N TYR A 43 -7.56 -49.67 36.18
CA TYR A 43 -6.29 -49.73 35.43
C TYR A 43 -6.45 -50.17 34.01
N THR A 44 -7.41 -51.07 33.69
CA THR A 44 -7.65 -51.51 32.33
C THR A 44 -8.36 -50.42 31.48
N ARG A 45 -8.96 -49.44 32.11
CA ARG A 45 -9.53 -48.26 31.41
C ARG A 45 -8.48 -47.18 31.09
N TYR A 46 -7.25 -47.29 31.61
CA TYR A 46 -6.16 -46.42 31.23
C TYR A 46 -5.59 -46.82 29.87
N ARG A 47 -6.49 -46.88 28.89
CA ARG A 47 -6.09 -46.89 27.49
C ARG A 47 -5.58 -45.51 27.22
N ARG A 48 -4.26 -45.31 27.40
CA ARG A 48 -3.55 -44.15 26.90
C ARG A 48 -4.08 -43.93 25.50
N GLU A 49 -4.87 -42.87 25.28
CA GLU A 49 -5.31 -42.50 23.94
C GLU A 49 -4.02 -42.32 23.13
N ARG A 50 -3.64 -43.35 22.40
CA ARG A 50 -2.49 -43.25 21.52
C ARG A 50 -2.87 -42.17 20.53
N PHE A 51 -2.18 -41.04 20.65
CA PHE A 51 -2.23 -39.97 19.66
C PHE A 51 -2.15 -40.64 18.30
N SER A 52 -3.26 -40.73 17.62
CA SER A 52 -3.30 -41.37 16.34
C SER A 52 -2.64 -40.41 15.36
N PHE A 53 -1.38 -40.65 15.04
CA PHE A 53 -0.60 -39.86 14.06
C PHE A 53 -1.38 -39.70 12.75
N GLN A 54 -2.16 -40.69 12.36
CA GLN A 54 -3.04 -40.62 11.19
C GLN A 54 -4.14 -39.57 11.31
N LYS A 55 -4.72 -39.33 12.50
CA LYS A 55 -5.72 -38.30 12.70
C LYS A 55 -5.09 -36.89 12.64
N ILE A 56 -3.90 -36.75 13.25
CA ILE A 56 -3.15 -35.48 13.18
C ILE A 56 -2.76 -35.19 11.74
N LEU A 57 -2.22 -36.19 11.02
CA LEU A 57 -1.85 -36.03 9.62
C LEU A 57 -3.07 -35.65 8.75
N LEU A 58 -4.22 -36.25 8.98
CA LEU A 58 -5.45 -35.93 8.25
C LEU A 58 -5.92 -34.49 8.53
N VAL A 59 -5.84 -34.03 9.79
CA VAL A 59 -6.16 -32.64 10.15
C VAL A 59 -5.19 -31.66 9.49
N VAL A 60 -3.90 -31.98 9.49
CA VAL A 60 -2.87 -31.15 8.83
C VAL A 60 -3.11 -31.06 7.32
N ILE A 61 -3.41 -32.19 6.67
CA ILE A 61 -3.73 -32.21 5.23
C ILE A 61 -4.99 -31.39 4.94
N LEU A 62 -6.03 -31.51 5.77
CA LEU A 62 -7.26 -30.74 5.61
C LEU A 62 -6.99 -29.23 5.78
N LEU A 63 -6.20 -28.86 6.77
CA LEU A 63 -5.81 -27.46 7.02
C LEU A 63 -4.97 -26.90 5.86
N LEU A 64 -4.01 -27.66 5.34
CA LEU A 64 -3.25 -27.31 4.14
C LEU A 64 -4.17 -27.11 2.93
N PHE A 65 -5.13 -28.00 2.73
CA PHE A 65 -6.10 -27.89 1.64
C PHE A 65 -6.99 -26.63 1.78
N CYS A 66 -7.39 -26.27 3.00
CA CYS A 66 -8.13 -25.04 3.27
C CYS A 66 -7.30 -23.78 3.07
N LEU A 67 -5.97 -23.82 3.32
CA LEU A 67 -5.07 -22.68 3.14
C LEU A 67 -4.61 -22.51 1.68
N LEU A 68 -4.66 -23.57 0.88
CA LEU A 68 -4.18 -23.54 -0.50
C LEU A 68 -4.87 -22.47 -1.37
N PRO A 69 -6.19 -22.21 -1.29
CA PRO A 69 -6.83 -21.12 -2.04
C PRO A 69 -6.27 -19.73 -1.74
N LEU A 70 -5.76 -19.48 -0.51
CA LEU A 70 -5.20 -18.18 -0.12
C LEU A 70 -3.95 -17.83 -0.94
N LEU A 71 -3.23 -18.82 -1.47
CA LEU A 71 -2.06 -18.61 -2.32
C LEU A 71 -2.43 -18.04 -3.70
N PHE A 72 -3.68 -18.20 -4.12
CA PHE A 72 -4.19 -17.80 -5.44
C PHE A 72 -5.13 -16.58 -5.37
N LEU A 73 -5.25 -15.94 -4.21
CA LEU A 73 -6.03 -14.70 -4.08
C LEU A 73 -5.27 -13.54 -4.70
N TYR A 74 -5.93 -12.82 -5.61
CA TYR A 74 -5.44 -11.59 -6.22
C TYR A 74 -6.09 -10.37 -5.56
N PRO A 75 -5.40 -9.22 -5.51
CA PRO A 75 -6.02 -7.98 -5.06
C PRO A 75 -7.00 -7.47 -6.12
N GLY A 76 -8.16 -6.98 -5.70
CA GLY A 76 -9.00 -6.13 -6.54
C GLY A 76 -8.50 -4.68 -6.44
N VAL A 77 -8.06 -4.07 -7.53
CA VAL A 77 -7.55 -2.69 -7.53
C VAL A 77 -8.46 -1.80 -8.35
N SER A 78 -8.94 -0.72 -7.74
CA SER A 78 -9.70 0.32 -8.43
C SER A 78 -8.99 1.67 -8.31
N LEU A 79 -8.94 2.40 -9.42
CA LEU A 79 -8.37 3.73 -9.54
C LEU A 79 -9.49 4.73 -9.81
N GLN A 80 -9.56 5.77 -9.00
CA GLN A 80 -10.56 6.83 -9.14
C GLN A 80 -9.88 8.19 -9.11
N LEU A 81 -10.17 9.03 -10.12
CA LEU A 81 -9.76 10.43 -10.09
C LEU A 81 -10.57 11.15 -9.00
N GLN A 82 -9.87 11.79 -8.07
CA GLN A 82 -10.51 12.62 -7.05
C GLN A 82 -10.66 14.05 -7.55
N PRO A 83 -11.81 14.68 -7.30
CA PRO A 83 -11.93 16.11 -7.50
C PRO A 83 -10.99 16.84 -6.54
N THR A 84 -10.15 17.71 -7.06
CA THR A 84 -9.23 18.55 -6.29
C THR A 84 -9.50 20.02 -6.60
N ASP A 85 -9.15 20.91 -5.65
CA ASP A 85 -9.19 22.35 -5.87
C ASP A 85 -8.06 22.84 -6.80
N THR A 86 -7.16 21.92 -7.16
CA THR A 86 -6.00 22.16 -8.04
C THR A 86 -6.16 21.34 -9.33
N PRO A 87 -6.86 21.86 -10.34
CA PRO A 87 -7.17 21.09 -11.57
C PRO A 87 -5.93 20.69 -12.38
N TRP A 88 -4.81 21.39 -12.20
CA TRP A 88 -3.52 21.11 -12.82
C TRP A 88 -2.68 20.04 -12.10
N LEU A 89 -3.16 19.51 -10.98
CA LEU A 89 -2.51 18.43 -10.22
C LEU A 89 -3.55 17.32 -9.94
N PRO A 90 -3.81 16.43 -10.90
CA PRO A 90 -4.79 15.37 -10.71
C PRO A 90 -4.34 14.41 -9.60
N THR A 91 -5.27 14.11 -8.70
CA THR A 91 -5.04 13.18 -7.59
C THR A 91 -5.85 11.91 -7.85
N TYR A 92 -5.19 10.76 -7.80
CA TYR A 92 -5.82 9.46 -7.94
C TYR A 92 -5.88 8.73 -6.60
N ARG A 93 -7.06 8.25 -6.28
CA ARG A 93 -7.30 7.35 -5.17
C ARG A 93 -7.24 5.91 -5.67
N ILE A 94 -6.51 5.09 -4.94
CA ILE A 94 -6.33 3.67 -5.16
C ILE A 94 -7.04 2.95 -4.03
N ASP A 95 -8.13 2.25 -4.32
CA ASP A 95 -8.82 1.40 -3.36
C ASP A 95 -8.51 -0.06 -3.68
N VAL A 96 -8.06 -0.81 -2.66
CA VAL A 96 -7.65 -2.21 -2.78
C VAL A 96 -8.64 -3.09 -2.03
N ASP A 97 -9.38 -3.92 -2.76
CA ASP A 97 -10.27 -4.93 -2.20
C ASP A 97 -9.50 -6.26 -2.07
N THR A 98 -9.26 -6.68 -0.84
CA THR A 98 -8.46 -7.88 -0.56
C THR A 98 -8.75 -8.46 0.81
N LEU A 99 -8.68 -9.79 0.91
CA LEU A 99 -8.73 -10.53 2.18
C LEU A 99 -7.34 -10.70 2.81
N LEU A 100 -6.27 -10.51 2.03
CA LEU A 100 -4.89 -10.64 2.50
C LEU A 100 -4.26 -9.26 2.65
N PRO A 101 -3.34 -9.08 3.59
CA PRO A 101 -2.60 -7.84 3.73
C PRO A 101 -1.84 -7.45 2.46
N VAL A 102 -1.85 -6.16 2.16
CA VAL A 102 -1.04 -5.57 1.08
C VAL A 102 0.41 -5.54 1.52
N SER A 103 1.29 -6.10 0.69
CA SER A 103 2.73 -6.12 0.91
C SER A 103 3.40 -4.85 0.38
N SER A 104 2.99 -4.41 -0.82
CA SER A 104 3.52 -3.19 -1.43
C SER A 104 2.55 -2.60 -2.46
N VAL A 105 2.60 -1.28 -2.58
CA VAL A 105 1.94 -0.53 -3.66
C VAL A 105 3.01 0.25 -4.40
N TYR A 106 3.06 0.10 -5.70
CA TYR A 106 3.99 0.76 -6.60
C TYR A 106 3.22 1.53 -7.66
N ALA A 107 3.61 2.75 -7.92
CA ALA A 107 3.01 3.58 -8.96
C ALA A 107 4.08 4.26 -9.82
N GLU A 108 3.83 4.34 -11.10
CA GLU A 108 4.71 5.00 -12.07
C GLU A 108 3.90 5.66 -13.20
N VAL A 109 4.45 6.73 -13.78
CA VAL A 109 3.96 7.32 -15.03
C VAL A 109 5.06 7.19 -16.07
N ASP A 110 4.75 6.47 -17.16
CA ASP A 110 5.69 6.19 -18.26
C ASP A 110 7.09 5.74 -17.80
N GLY A 111 7.13 4.90 -16.73
CA GLY A 111 8.36 4.38 -16.12
C GLY A 111 8.98 5.28 -15.04
N ALA A 112 8.49 6.49 -14.83
CA ALA A 112 8.92 7.35 -13.74
C ALA A 112 8.17 7.03 -12.46
N ARG A 113 8.89 6.60 -11.41
CA ARG A 113 8.32 6.21 -10.13
C ARG A 113 7.69 7.39 -9.40
N LEU A 114 6.49 7.16 -8.84
CA LEU A 114 5.76 8.10 -8.02
C LEU A 114 5.78 7.71 -6.54
N LEU A 115 5.62 8.70 -5.68
CA LEU A 115 5.34 8.48 -4.26
C LEU A 115 3.88 8.09 -4.10
N VAL A 116 3.64 7.04 -3.33
CA VAL A 116 2.30 6.59 -2.95
C VAL A 116 2.13 6.86 -1.47
N ALA A 117 1.11 7.63 -1.11
CA ALA A 117 0.76 7.94 0.27
C ALA A 117 -0.38 7.01 0.74
N ALA A 118 -0.26 6.45 1.94
CA ALA A 118 -1.38 5.73 2.56
C ALA A 118 -2.40 6.74 3.09
N ALA A 119 -3.67 6.55 2.72
CA ALA A 119 -4.79 7.42 3.11
C ALA A 119 -5.80 6.72 4.02
N GLY A 120 -5.64 5.40 4.21
CA GLY A 120 -6.52 4.58 5.04
C GLY A 120 -6.11 3.12 5.01
N GLU A 121 -6.96 2.26 5.57
CA GLU A 121 -6.81 0.82 5.44
C GLU A 121 -7.10 0.42 3.99
N ASN A 122 -6.09 -0.12 3.29
CA ASN A 122 -6.17 -0.50 1.87
C ASN A 122 -6.54 0.64 0.90
N THR A 123 -6.37 1.90 1.32
CA THR A 123 -6.61 3.07 0.49
C THR A 123 -5.32 3.88 0.38
N TYR A 124 -4.96 4.23 -0.85
CA TYR A 124 -3.73 4.98 -1.15
C TYR A 124 -4.04 6.15 -2.08
N ILE A 125 -3.16 7.14 -2.08
CA ILE A 125 -3.24 8.31 -2.93
C ILE A 125 -1.94 8.46 -3.71
N VAL A 126 -2.07 8.82 -4.98
CA VAL A 126 -0.94 9.15 -5.85
C VAL A 126 -1.24 10.43 -6.63
N GLU A 127 -0.24 11.30 -6.76
CA GLU A 127 -0.30 12.57 -7.46
C GLU A 127 0.71 12.55 -8.62
N PRO A 128 0.28 12.24 -9.83
CA PRO A 128 1.13 12.31 -11.01
C PRO A 128 1.59 13.77 -11.28
N ARG A 129 2.87 13.92 -11.58
CA ARG A 129 3.46 15.23 -11.95
C ARG A 129 3.85 15.32 -13.42
N ALA A 130 3.37 14.39 -14.23
CA ALA A 130 3.55 14.37 -15.68
C ALA A 130 2.32 13.75 -16.33
N ASN A 131 2.02 14.20 -17.53
CA ASN A 131 1.03 13.57 -18.39
C ASN A 131 1.61 12.25 -18.93
N GLY A 132 0.75 11.25 -19.15
CA GLY A 132 1.19 9.95 -19.63
C GLY A 132 0.28 8.81 -19.16
N THR A 133 0.83 7.60 -19.02
CA THR A 133 0.09 6.44 -18.54
C THR A 133 0.51 6.12 -17.10
N LEU A 134 -0.42 6.34 -16.15
CA LEU A 134 -0.25 5.92 -14.77
C LEU A 134 -0.46 4.40 -14.69
N SER A 135 0.55 3.70 -14.19
CA SER A 135 0.54 2.27 -13.90
C SER A 135 0.65 2.07 -12.41
N VAL A 136 -0.33 1.39 -11.80
CA VAL A 136 -0.33 1.06 -10.38
C VAL A 136 -0.32 -0.43 -10.21
N THR A 137 0.69 -0.93 -9.49
CA THR A 137 0.86 -2.35 -9.15
C THR A 137 0.71 -2.54 -7.65
N VAL A 138 -0.24 -3.37 -7.26
CA VAL A 138 -0.47 -3.77 -5.86
C VAL A 138 -0.07 -5.22 -5.70
N THR A 139 0.77 -5.51 -4.70
CA THR A 139 1.26 -6.85 -4.39
C THR A 139 0.81 -7.25 -2.99
N LEU A 140 0.26 -8.46 -2.85
CA LEU A 140 -0.14 -9.05 -1.57
C LEU A 140 0.99 -9.87 -0.93
N ILE A 141 0.80 -10.26 0.33
CA ILE A 141 1.78 -11.09 1.08
C ILE A 141 1.99 -12.48 0.47
N ASN A 142 1.04 -12.98 -0.35
CA ASN A 142 1.16 -14.23 -1.10
C ASN A 142 1.90 -14.07 -2.44
N ASN A 143 2.51 -12.91 -2.70
CA ASN A 143 3.18 -12.49 -3.95
C ASN A 143 2.27 -12.44 -5.19
N GLN A 144 0.96 -12.51 -5.02
CA GLN A 144 0.03 -12.22 -6.11
C GLN A 144 -0.09 -10.71 -6.27
N TYR A 145 -0.16 -10.26 -7.51
CA TYR A 145 -0.24 -8.83 -7.81
C TYR A 145 -1.25 -8.55 -8.92
N GLN A 146 -1.73 -7.32 -8.93
CA GLN A 146 -2.53 -6.76 -10.02
C GLN A 146 -1.97 -5.40 -10.42
N THR A 147 -1.91 -5.17 -11.72
CA THR A 147 -1.53 -3.88 -12.30
C THR A 147 -2.75 -3.29 -13.01
N VAL A 148 -3.04 -2.03 -12.70
CA VAL A 148 -4.09 -1.24 -13.36
C VAL A 148 -3.45 0.00 -13.98
N THR A 149 -3.86 0.34 -15.20
CA THR A 149 -3.35 1.49 -15.94
C THR A 149 -4.47 2.45 -16.29
N VAL A 150 -4.19 3.76 -16.16
CA VAL A 150 -5.11 4.82 -16.58
C VAL A 150 -4.33 5.94 -17.27
N PRO A 151 -4.91 6.60 -18.28
CA PRO A 151 -4.28 7.79 -18.86
C PRO A 151 -4.35 8.96 -17.87
N VAL A 152 -3.25 9.68 -17.73
CA VAL A 152 -3.14 10.93 -16.98
C VAL A 152 -3.04 12.07 -17.97
N SER A 153 -3.90 13.07 -17.79
CA SER A 153 -3.91 14.30 -18.57
C SER A 153 -4.26 15.48 -17.66
N GLY A 154 -3.92 16.68 -18.09
CA GLY A 154 -4.22 17.90 -17.33
C GLY A 154 -3.16 18.27 -16.30
N VAL A 155 -2.06 17.53 -16.20
CA VAL A 155 -0.89 17.99 -15.41
C VAL A 155 -0.24 19.13 -16.17
N ASP A 156 -0.08 20.28 -15.49
CA ASP A 156 0.66 21.40 -16.06
C ASP A 156 2.16 21.16 -15.95
N THR A 157 2.82 21.09 -17.09
CA THR A 157 4.25 20.87 -17.23
C THR A 157 4.95 22.01 -17.99
N GLU A 158 4.19 23.06 -18.36
CA GLU A 158 4.69 24.20 -19.11
C GLU A 158 5.03 25.36 -18.16
N ALA A 159 6.18 25.98 -18.37
CA ALA A 159 6.53 27.18 -17.61
C ALA A 159 5.79 28.40 -18.13
N PRO A 160 5.56 29.44 -17.29
CA PRO A 160 5.02 30.71 -17.74
C PRO A 160 5.82 31.31 -18.89
N ALA A 161 5.19 32.13 -19.68
CA ALA A 161 5.81 32.87 -20.78
C ALA A 161 5.77 34.38 -20.52
N CYS A 162 6.80 35.09 -20.94
CA CYS A 162 6.76 36.56 -21.00
C CYS A 162 6.31 36.98 -22.39
N SER A 163 5.07 37.42 -22.52
CA SER A 163 4.49 37.83 -23.82
C SER A 163 5.01 39.19 -24.28
N SER A 164 5.32 40.08 -23.35
CA SER A 164 5.95 41.37 -23.65
C SER A 164 6.72 41.96 -22.48
N HIS A 165 7.71 42.79 -22.77
CA HIS A 165 8.38 43.61 -21.79
C HIS A 165 8.60 45.03 -22.31
N SER A 166 8.61 46.01 -21.42
CA SER A 166 8.87 47.38 -21.76
C SER A 166 9.66 48.08 -20.63
N GLN A 167 10.48 49.07 -21.02
CA GLN A 167 11.23 49.91 -20.09
C GLN A 167 10.73 51.32 -20.21
N LYS A 168 10.22 51.86 -19.11
CA LYS A 168 9.68 53.22 -19.07
C LYS A 168 9.78 53.80 -17.65
N ASP A 169 10.14 55.06 -17.56
CA ASP A 169 10.19 55.84 -16.29
C ASP A 169 11.00 55.14 -15.20
N GLY A 170 12.16 54.55 -15.57
CA GLY A 170 13.03 53.85 -14.61
C GLY A 170 12.43 52.55 -14.09
N LYS A 171 11.46 52.00 -14.79
CA LYS A 171 10.81 50.73 -14.44
C LYS A 171 10.81 49.76 -15.61
N VAL A 172 10.82 48.47 -15.28
CA VAL A 172 10.65 47.34 -16.22
C VAL A 172 9.29 46.77 -15.98
N TRP A 173 8.48 46.73 -17.03
CA TRP A 173 7.14 46.15 -17.06
C TRP A 173 7.21 44.82 -17.80
N LEU A 174 6.70 43.76 -17.17
CA LEU A 174 6.62 42.40 -17.74
C LEU A 174 5.15 42.01 -17.85
N THR A 175 4.75 41.55 -19.01
CA THR A 175 3.44 40.87 -19.19
C THR A 175 3.72 39.36 -19.18
N LEU A 176 3.10 38.68 -18.24
CA LEU A 176 3.34 37.27 -17.97
C LEU A 176 2.05 36.46 -18.25
N GLU A 177 2.17 35.42 -19.03
CA GLU A 177 1.05 34.57 -19.38
C GLU A 177 1.38 33.11 -19.03
N ASP A 178 0.38 32.39 -18.56
CA ASP A 178 0.42 30.96 -18.37
C ASP A 178 -0.94 30.37 -18.65
N SER A 179 -0.97 29.37 -19.54
CA SER A 179 -2.19 28.71 -19.99
C SER A 179 -2.60 27.52 -19.12
N GLY A 180 -1.74 27.06 -18.24
CA GLY A 180 -1.92 25.90 -17.39
C GLY A 180 -2.43 26.25 -16.00
N SER A 181 -1.53 26.28 -15.03
CA SER A 181 -1.82 26.52 -13.61
C SER A 181 -1.96 27.99 -13.25
N GLY A 182 -1.48 28.89 -14.12
CA GLY A 182 -1.40 30.33 -13.90
C GLY A 182 -0.14 30.73 -13.14
N VAL A 183 0.28 31.98 -13.37
CA VAL A 183 1.48 32.54 -12.74
C VAL A 183 1.30 32.67 -11.23
N GLU A 184 2.30 32.25 -10.45
CA GLU A 184 2.37 32.46 -9.00
C GLU A 184 3.06 33.78 -8.68
N TYR A 185 2.31 34.87 -8.75
CA TYR A 185 2.80 36.22 -8.63
C TYR A 185 3.47 36.55 -7.29
N SER A 186 3.04 35.91 -6.20
CA SER A 186 3.59 36.09 -4.86
C SER A 186 5.03 35.60 -4.72
N SER A 187 5.44 34.68 -5.61
CA SER A 187 6.73 34.01 -5.57
C SER A 187 7.71 34.47 -6.65
N ILE A 188 7.34 35.50 -7.41
CA ILE A 188 8.24 36.09 -8.43
C ILE A 188 9.44 36.71 -7.75
N THR A 189 10.64 36.36 -8.19
CA THR A 189 11.91 36.90 -7.70
C THR A 189 12.77 37.42 -8.84
N ALA A 190 13.64 38.38 -8.55
CA ALA A 190 14.61 38.84 -9.52
C ALA A 190 15.97 39.12 -8.83
N LEU A 191 17.03 39.06 -9.63
CA LEU A 191 18.38 39.40 -9.23
C LEU A 191 18.92 40.50 -10.14
N ASP A 192 19.54 41.54 -9.56
CA ASP A 192 20.27 42.56 -10.33
C ASP A 192 21.68 42.10 -10.69
N GLN A 193 22.43 42.95 -11.41
CA GLN A 193 23.80 42.67 -11.84
C GLN A 193 24.77 42.44 -10.66
N ASP A 194 24.47 42.93 -9.46
CA ASP A 194 25.26 42.74 -8.25
C ASP A 194 24.85 41.49 -7.46
N GLY A 195 23.87 40.71 -7.98
CA GLY A 195 23.31 39.55 -7.31
C GLY A 195 22.39 39.91 -6.14
N ARG A 196 21.94 41.17 -6.04
CA ARG A 196 20.98 41.58 -5.03
C ARG A 196 19.58 41.20 -5.45
N GLN A 197 18.82 40.68 -4.50
CA GLN A 197 17.43 40.32 -4.72
C GLN A 197 16.57 41.59 -4.88
N ALA A 198 15.83 41.63 -5.98
CA ALA A 198 14.85 42.67 -6.29
C ALA A 198 13.44 42.04 -6.26
N ALA A 199 12.59 42.55 -5.38
CA ALA A 199 11.19 42.22 -5.39
C ALA A 199 10.43 43.09 -6.41
N PRO A 200 9.28 42.58 -6.95
CA PRO A 200 8.41 43.41 -7.77
C PRO A 200 7.96 44.69 -6.98
N LEU A 201 8.03 45.84 -7.60
CA LEU A 201 7.48 47.08 -7.06
C LEU A 201 5.95 47.08 -7.05
N GLN A 202 5.37 46.44 -8.05
CA GLN A 202 3.94 46.32 -8.24
C GLN A 202 3.63 45.00 -8.98
N VAL A 203 2.57 44.37 -8.58
CA VAL A 203 1.99 43.17 -9.24
C VAL A 203 0.54 43.46 -9.50
N ASP A 204 0.09 43.19 -10.72
CA ASP A 204 -1.32 43.23 -11.14
C ASP A 204 -1.65 41.89 -11.77
N GLU A 205 -2.27 41.01 -10.99
CA GLU A 205 -2.67 39.68 -11.46
C GLU A 205 -3.76 39.76 -12.52
N ALA A 206 -4.69 40.73 -12.40
CA ALA A 206 -5.78 40.89 -13.39
C ALA A 206 -5.25 41.42 -14.72
N GLY A 207 -4.25 42.31 -14.67
CA GLY A 207 -3.56 42.83 -15.85
C GLY A 207 -2.39 41.96 -16.30
N GLN A 208 -2.13 40.83 -15.63
CA GLN A 208 -1.04 39.89 -15.93
C GLN A 208 0.33 40.56 -15.97
N THR A 209 0.58 41.54 -15.09
CA THR A 209 1.80 42.36 -15.12
C THR A 209 2.56 42.33 -13.81
N ALA A 210 3.90 42.30 -13.94
CA ALA A 210 4.83 42.53 -12.85
C ALA A 210 5.80 43.67 -13.19
N VAL A 211 6.03 44.59 -12.24
CA VAL A 211 6.82 45.79 -12.44
C VAL A 211 8.02 45.77 -11.51
N PHE A 212 9.21 45.99 -12.05
CA PHE A 212 10.46 46.05 -11.29
C PHE A 212 11.13 47.41 -11.44
N SER A 213 12.01 47.75 -10.51
CA SER A 213 12.93 48.88 -10.72
C SER A 213 13.92 48.51 -11.83
N CYS A 214 14.26 49.50 -12.68
CA CYS A 214 15.23 49.31 -13.73
C CYS A 214 16.64 49.33 -13.14
N PRO A 215 17.41 48.22 -13.14
CA PRO A 215 18.82 48.25 -12.75
C PRO A 215 19.70 48.85 -13.85
N GLU A 216 21.01 49.00 -13.61
CA GLU A 216 21.89 49.62 -14.59
C GLU A 216 22.21 48.77 -15.81
N HIS A 217 22.32 47.42 -15.65
CA HIS A 217 22.79 46.56 -16.72
C HIS A 217 21.78 45.47 -17.10
N PHE A 218 21.38 44.61 -16.16
CA PHE A 218 20.42 43.55 -16.44
C PHE A 218 19.62 43.19 -15.18
N LEU A 219 18.49 42.53 -15.41
CA LEU A 219 17.63 41.92 -14.41
C LEU A 219 17.38 40.48 -14.77
N ASP A 220 17.77 39.55 -13.89
CA ASP A 220 17.42 38.11 -14.01
C ASP A 220 16.15 37.87 -13.22
N VAL A 221 15.07 37.54 -13.90
CA VAL A 221 13.75 37.32 -13.31
C VAL A 221 13.43 35.83 -13.33
N CYS A 222 12.96 35.32 -12.20
CA CYS A 222 12.46 33.97 -12.01
C CYS A 222 10.96 34.05 -11.74
N VAL A 223 10.17 33.49 -12.62
CA VAL A 223 8.71 33.49 -12.57
C VAL A 223 8.20 32.06 -12.43
N PRO A 224 7.75 31.64 -11.26
CA PRO A 224 7.10 30.36 -11.08
C PRO A 224 5.62 30.42 -11.47
N ASP A 225 5.08 29.28 -11.86
CA ASP A 225 3.64 29.03 -11.90
C ASP A 225 3.15 28.34 -10.62
N ARG A 226 1.85 28.07 -10.53
CA ARG A 226 1.25 27.36 -9.38
C ARG A 226 1.50 25.86 -9.40
N ALA A 227 1.92 25.28 -10.54
CA ALA A 227 2.32 23.89 -10.66
C ALA A 227 3.80 23.66 -10.26
N GLY A 228 4.60 24.73 -10.18
CA GLY A 228 6.02 24.71 -9.81
C GLY A 228 6.98 24.72 -11.00
N ASN A 229 6.47 24.89 -12.25
CA ASN A 229 7.34 25.14 -13.40
C ASN A 229 7.84 26.58 -13.34
N THR A 230 9.00 26.88 -13.93
CA THR A 230 9.67 28.17 -13.72
C THR A 230 10.22 28.71 -15.03
N LEU A 231 9.87 29.97 -15.33
CA LEU A 231 10.50 30.77 -16.38
C LEU A 231 11.72 31.52 -15.80
N HIS A 232 12.84 31.39 -16.47
CA HIS A 232 14.03 32.22 -16.21
C HIS A 232 14.23 33.18 -17.36
N LEU A 233 14.21 34.48 -17.05
CA LEU A 233 14.30 35.53 -18.06
C LEU A 233 15.37 36.54 -17.68
N ARG A 234 16.32 36.81 -18.61
CA ARG A 234 17.28 37.89 -18.45
C ARG A 234 16.88 39.08 -19.32
N ILE A 235 16.70 40.24 -18.71
CA ILE A 235 16.35 41.49 -19.35
C ILE A 235 17.55 42.43 -19.32
N THR A 236 18.10 42.75 -20.48
CA THR A 236 19.22 43.67 -20.58
C THR A 236 18.71 45.10 -20.76
N MET A 237 19.26 46.03 -20.01
CA MET A 237 18.89 47.44 -20.09
C MET A 237 19.58 48.12 -21.27
N LYS A 238 18.88 49.02 -21.90
CA LYS A 238 19.41 49.81 -23.02
C LYS A 238 19.69 51.23 -22.59
#